data_1630e85e9aec1e9595a546fab1de55bc
#
_entry.id   1630e85e9aec1e9595a546fab1de55bc
#
_cell.length_a   1.000
_cell.length_b   1.000
_cell.length_c   1.000
_cell.angle_alpha   90.00
_cell.angle_beta   90.00
_cell.angle_gamma   90.00
#
_symmetry.space_group_name_H-M   'P 1'
#
loop_
_entity.id
_entity.type
_entity.pdbx_description
1 polymer ?
#
loop_
_entity_poly.entity_id
_entity_poly.type
_entity_poly.pdbx_seq_one_letter_code
_entity_poly.pdbx_strand_id
1 'polypeptide(L)'
;MLPYEKMFNNMNGFELIAQGAEARVYKGIYLGKLTLIKERFEKKYRHADLDKRLTKDRIKAECRAIIRAKAAGVATPAIYLVNLERRCIYMEYIQDAIILKDFIDEKVSKETNDDRLLNFIAQGLGTVIAKLHSKNIIHGDMTTSNVLLKNIDDDHIGKYVANNFVIIDFGLAHIESSVEDKAVDLYVLERSLLSAHSEVPLLFSKIFEIYQEHYTNKSQCKEIVSKYKEVQLRGRKRLMIG
;
A
#
# COMPACT_ATOMS: atom_id res chain seq x y z
N MET A 1 8.93 0.60 -43.10
CA MET A 1 9.21 1.29 -41.83
C MET A 1 7.93 1.29 -41.03
N LEU A 2 7.84 0.46 -39.99
CA LEU A 2 6.71 0.53 -39.04
C LEU A 2 6.83 1.84 -38.25
N PRO A 3 5.76 2.61 -38.06
CA PRO A 3 5.82 3.85 -37.33
C PRO A 3 6.34 3.61 -35.92
N TYR A 4 7.30 4.42 -35.50
CA TYR A 4 7.98 4.38 -34.21
C TYR A 4 7.02 4.29 -33.02
N GLU A 5 5.80 4.86 -33.16
CA GLU A 5 4.73 4.82 -32.16
C GLU A 5 4.13 3.41 -31.90
N LYS A 6 4.14 2.50 -32.89
CA LYS A 6 3.65 1.13 -32.70
C LYS A 6 4.65 0.21 -31.96
N MET A 7 5.94 0.56 -31.97
CA MET A 7 6.97 -0.18 -31.24
C MET A 7 6.94 0.07 -29.72
N PHE A 8 6.37 1.17 -29.28
CA PHE A 8 6.35 1.58 -27.87
C PHE A 8 5.08 1.16 -27.11
N ASN A 9 4.03 0.74 -27.81
CA ASN A 9 2.76 0.34 -27.19
C ASN A 9 2.68 -1.16 -26.86
N ASN A 10 3.68 -1.98 -27.25
CA ASN A 10 3.71 -3.38 -26.88
C ASN A 10 4.89 -3.63 -25.93
N MET A 11 4.58 -3.87 -24.66
CA MET A 11 5.48 -4.54 -23.71
C MET A 11 5.62 -5.99 -24.18
N ASN A 12 6.44 -6.24 -25.23
CA ASN A 12 6.60 -7.58 -25.83
C ASN A 12 6.86 -8.62 -24.76
N GLY A 13 5.96 -9.60 -24.63
CA GLY A 13 6.03 -10.67 -23.63
C GLY A 13 5.42 -10.33 -22.27
N PHE A 14 4.73 -9.17 -22.15
CA PHE A 14 3.98 -8.80 -20.93
C PHE A 14 2.51 -8.61 -21.24
N GLU A 15 1.68 -9.18 -20.38
CA GLU A 15 0.22 -9.08 -20.40
C GLU A 15 -0.25 -7.91 -19.54
N LEU A 16 -1.18 -7.09 -20.05
CA LEU A 16 -1.83 -6.05 -19.27
C LEU A 16 -2.84 -6.69 -18.30
N ILE A 17 -2.60 -6.59 -17.00
CA ILE A 17 -3.46 -7.18 -15.96
C ILE A 17 -4.35 -6.15 -15.25
N ALA A 18 -3.96 -4.88 -15.22
CA ALA A 18 -4.78 -3.82 -14.64
C ALA A 18 -4.45 -2.45 -15.26
N GLN A 19 -5.47 -1.57 -15.31
CA GLN A 19 -5.30 -0.18 -15.69
C GLN A 19 -6.14 0.70 -14.77
N GLY A 20 -5.45 1.59 -14.05
CA GLY A 20 -6.08 2.62 -13.23
C GLY A 20 -6.00 4.02 -13.86
N ALA A 21 -6.39 5.02 -13.10
CA ALA A 21 -6.35 6.42 -13.53
C ALA A 21 -4.91 6.95 -13.74
N GLU A 22 -3.90 6.39 -13.05
CA GLU A 22 -2.54 6.89 -13.05
C GLU A 22 -1.50 5.96 -13.68
N ALA A 23 -1.78 4.65 -13.73
CA ALA A 23 -0.83 3.65 -14.18
C ALA A 23 -1.50 2.47 -14.87
N ARG A 24 -0.72 1.78 -15.70
CA ARG A 24 -0.99 0.45 -16.22
C ARG A 24 -0.08 -0.55 -15.55
N VAL A 25 -0.58 -1.74 -15.32
CA VAL A 25 0.15 -2.82 -14.66
C VAL A 25 0.19 -4.02 -15.60
N TYR A 26 1.40 -4.49 -15.86
CA TYR A 26 1.64 -5.63 -16.74
C TYR A 26 2.33 -6.74 -15.97
N LYS A 27 2.05 -7.99 -16.35
CA LYS A 27 2.68 -9.20 -15.81
C LYS A 27 3.44 -9.93 -16.92
N GLY A 28 4.64 -10.41 -16.63
CA GLY A 28 5.45 -11.16 -17.59
C GLY A 28 6.74 -11.67 -16.97
N ILE A 29 7.68 -12.08 -17.82
CA ILE A 29 8.98 -12.58 -17.39
C ILE A 29 10.07 -11.54 -17.77
N TYR A 30 10.88 -11.16 -16.79
CA TYR A 30 12.05 -10.30 -16.97
C TYR A 30 13.28 -10.99 -16.38
N LEU A 31 14.27 -11.27 -17.23
CA LEU A 31 15.52 -11.98 -16.84
C LEU A 31 15.23 -13.29 -16.09
N GLY A 32 14.25 -14.08 -16.56
CA GLY A 32 13.85 -15.36 -15.96
C GLY A 32 13.03 -15.25 -14.69
N LYS A 33 12.64 -14.04 -14.26
CA LYS A 33 11.84 -13.80 -13.06
C LYS A 33 10.45 -13.33 -13.41
N LEU A 34 9.44 -13.84 -12.72
CA LEU A 34 8.09 -13.33 -12.83
C LEU A 34 8.05 -11.89 -12.30
N THR A 35 7.59 -10.98 -13.15
CA THR A 35 7.77 -9.53 -12.98
C THR A 35 6.45 -8.82 -13.21
N LEU A 36 6.20 -7.82 -12.38
CA LEU A 36 5.17 -6.82 -12.56
C LEU A 36 5.83 -5.54 -13.07
N ILE A 37 5.28 -4.96 -14.14
CA ILE A 37 5.69 -3.64 -14.63
C ILE A 37 4.58 -2.64 -14.33
N LYS A 38 4.89 -1.59 -13.58
CA LYS A 38 4.01 -0.44 -13.35
C LYS A 38 4.45 0.68 -14.28
N GLU A 39 3.62 0.98 -15.29
CA GLU A 39 3.84 2.05 -16.26
C GLU A 39 2.98 3.26 -15.89
N ARG A 40 3.59 4.44 -15.75
CA ARG A 40 2.87 5.71 -15.60
C ARG A 40 2.72 6.38 -16.97
N PHE A 41 1.54 6.24 -17.58
CA PHE A 41 1.28 6.79 -18.90
C PHE A 41 1.17 8.33 -18.89
N GLU A 42 1.38 8.94 -20.06
CA GLU A 42 1.35 10.38 -20.25
C GLU A 42 -0.04 10.97 -20.03
N LYS A 43 -0.10 12.12 -19.35
CA LYS A 43 -1.34 12.85 -19.08
C LYS A 43 -1.53 13.94 -20.13
N LYS A 44 -2.38 13.69 -21.13
CA LYS A 44 -2.62 14.60 -22.25
C LYS A 44 -3.12 15.99 -21.85
N TYR A 45 -3.65 16.16 -20.66
CA TYR A 45 -4.14 17.44 -20.13
C TYR A 45 -3.05 18.29 -19.48
N ARG A 46 -1.83 17.80 -19.37
CA ARG A 46 -0.66 18.50 -18.80
C ARG A 46 0.28 18.94 -19.90
N HIS A 47 1.01 20.04 -19.66
CA HIS A 47 2.14 20.38 -20.50
C HIS A 47 3.19 19.26 -20.47
N ALA A 48 3.71 18.85 -21.64
CA ALA A 48 4.55 17.65 -21.78
C ALA A 48 5.80 17.66 -20.87
N ASP A 49 6.51 18.79 -20.76
CA ASP A 49 7.70 18.90 -19.92
C ASP A 49 7.36 18.80 -18.43
N LEU A 50 6.25 19.41 -18.02
CA LEU A 50 5.76 19.33 -16.64
C LEU A 50 5.38 17.89 -16.29
N ASP A 51 4.61 17.23 -17.18
CA ASP A 51 4.22 15.83 -16.98
C ASP A 51 5.43 14.90 -16.89
N LYS A 52 6.42 15.08 -17.78
CA LYS A 52 7.66 14.31 -17.76
C LYS A 52 8.42 14.47 -16.45
N ARG A 53 8.56 15.69 -15.94
CA ARG A 53 9.26 15.99 -14.68
C ARG A 53 8.51 15.38 -13.50
N LEU A 54 7.22 15.67 -13.36
CA LEU A 54 6.40 15.16 -12.26
C LEU A 54 6.36 13.62 -12.22
N THR A 55 6.26 12.99 -13.39
CA THR A 55 6.27 11.52 -13.48
C THR A 55 7.61 10.93 -13.05
N LYS A 56 8.73 11.51 -13.48
CA LYS A 56 10.06 11.08 -13.04
C LYS A 56 10.24 11.22 -11.53
N ASP A 57 9.79 12.33 -10.96
CA ASP A 57 9.91 12.59 -9.52
C ASP A 57 9.03 11.61 -8.72
N ARG A 58 7.80 11.33 -9.17
CA ARG A 58 6.92 10.33 -8.56
C ARG A 58 7.52 8.93 -8.60
N ILE A 59 8.06 8.48 -9.74
CA ILE A 59 8.72 7.18 -9.85
C ILE A 59 9.89 7.06 -8.87
N LYS A 60 10.74 8.10 -8.79
CA LYS A 60 11.86 8.13 -7.85
C LYS A 60 11.40 8.09 -6.39
N ALA A 61 10.33 8.85 -6.05
CA ALA A 61 9.78 8.87 -4.71
C ALA A 61 9.21 7.50 -4.32
N GLU A 62 8.42 6.88 -5.19
CA GLU A 62 7.84 5.55 -5.01
C GLU A 62 8.95 4.49 -4.79
N CYS A 63 9.97 4.46 -5.65
CA CYS A 63 11.09 3.52 -5.51
C CYS A 63 11.86 3.73 -4.20
N ARG A 64 12.11 4.97 -3.80
CA ARG A 64 12.80 5.27 -2.53
C ARG A 64 11.98 4.82 -1.33
N ALA A 65 10.66 5.02 -1.36
CA ALA A 65 9.77 4.59 -0.30
C ALA A 65 9.75 3.06 -0.17
N ILE A 66 9.65 2.32 -1.28
CA ILE A 66 9.73 0.85 -1.30
C ILE A 66 11.04 0.36 -0.67
N ILE A 67 12.18 0.92 -1.10
CA ILE A 67 13.51 0.52 -0.58
C ILE A 67 13.61 0.80 0.92
N ARG A 68 13.13 1.97 1.38
CA ARG A 68 13.15 2.34 2.79
C ARG A 68 12.21 1.48 3.63
N ALA A 69 11.01 1.16 3.13
CA ALA A 69 10.08 0.26 3.80
C ALA A 69 10.70 -1.14 3.96
N LYS A 70 11.35 -1.66 2.90
CA LYS A 70 12.07 -2.94 2.96
C LYS A 70 13.22 -2.91 3.98
N ALA A 71 13.99 -1.83 4.02
CA ALA A 71 15.05 -1.64 5.01
C ALA A 71 14.52 -1.50 6.44
N ALA A 72 13.26 -1.04 6.61
CA ALA A 72 12.56 -0.99 7.89
C ALA A 72 12.00 -2.36 8.34
N GLY A 73 12.22 -3.42 7.56
CA GLY A 73 11.70 -4.76 7.84
C GLY A 73 10.22 -4.93 7.52
N VAL A 74 9.70 -4.13 6.57
CA VAL A 74 8.37 -4.30 5.97
C VAL A 74 8.52 -5.04 4.65
N ALA A 75 7.74 -6.11 4.45
CA ALA A 75 7.76 -6.84 3.20
C ALA A 75 7.14 -5.97 2.09
N THR A 76 7.88 -5.83 0.99
CA THR A 76 7.51 -5.09 -0.22
C THR A 76 8.03 -5.84 -1.44
N PRO A 77 7.48 -5.63 -2.64
CA PRO A 77 8.07 -6.18 -3.86
C PRO A 77 9.52 -5.73 -4.03
N ALA A 78 10.38 -6.62 -4.52
CA ALA A 78 11.75 -6.25 -4.89
C ALA A 78 11.72 -5.45 -6.19
N ILE A 79 12.46 -4.34 -6.26
CA ILE A 79 12.62 -3.56 -7.49
C ILE A 79 13.74 -4.19 -8.31
N TYR A 80 13.45 -4.53 -9.58
CA TYR A 80 14.42 -5.11 -10.50
C TYR A 80 15.06 -4.05 -11.41
N LEU A 81 14.23 -3.12 -11.94
CA LEU A 81 14.68 -2.06 -12.84
C LEU A 81 13.78 -0.85 -12.74
N VAL A 82 14.36 0.33 -12.84
CA VAL A 82 13.63 1.60 -13.00
C VAL A 82 13.98 2.22 -14.34
N ASN A 83 13.03 2.29 -15.26
CA ASN A 83 13.21 2.92 -16.56
C ASN A 83 12.46 4.25 -16.59
N LEU A 84 13.18 5.35 -16.36
CA LEU A 84 12.60 6.70 -16.33
C LEU A 84 12.14 7.21 -17.69
N GLU A 85 12.76 6.75 -18.77
CA GLU A 85 12.38 7.15 -20.13
C GLU A 85 11.06 6.48 -20.56
N ARG A 86 10.89 5.21 -20.20
CA ARG A 86 9.64 4.47 -20.42
C ARG A 86 8.63 4.66 -19.28
N ARG A 87 8.95 5.47 -18.29
CA ARG A 87 8.09 5.73 -17.12
C ARG A 87 7.65 4.47 -16.38
N CYS A 88 8.54 3.45 -16.30
CA CYS A 88 8.23 2.13 -15.78
C CYS A 88 9.07 1.76 -14.56
N ILE A 89 8.44 1.05 -13.62
CA ILE A 89 9.10 0.33 -12.54
C ILE A 89 8.86 -1.17 -12.78
N TYR A 90 9.94 -1.94 -12.89
CA TYR A 90 9.93 -3.40 -12.94
C TYR A 90 10.15 -3.93 -11.54
N MET A 91 9.24 -4.71 -11.03
CA MET A 91 9.29 -5.22 -9.68
C MET A 91 8.82 -6.67 -9.59
N GLU A 92 9.10 -7.29 -8.47
CA GLU A 92 8.65 -8.63 -8.15
C GLU A 92 7.13 -8.75 -8.27
N TYR A 93 6.68 -9.75 -9.02
CA TYR A 93 5.29 -10.20 -8.95
C TYR A 93 5.16 -11.17 -7.78
N ILE A 94 4.35 -10.82 -6.79
CA ILE A 94 4.13 -11.68 -5.61
C ILE A 94 3.18 -12.81 -6.01
N GLN A 95 3.75 -14.01 -6.19
CA GLN A 95 2.97 -15.19 -6.57
C GLN A 95 2.12 -15.69 -5.40
N ASP A 96 1.00 -16.33 -5.73
CA ASP A 96 0.10 -17.02 -4.79
C ASP A 96 -0.32 -16.13 -3.60
N ALA A 97 -0.38 -14.81 -3.84
CA ALA A 97 -0.82 -13.83 -2.87
C ALA A 97 -2.27 -13.42 -3.14
N ILE A 98 -3.01 -13.18 -2.07
CA ILE A 98 -4.40 -12.72 -2.09
C ILE A 98 -4.40 -11.26 -1.62
N ILE A 99 -5.21 -10.41 -2.24
CA ILE A 99 -5.42 -9.04 -1.77
C ILE A 99 -6.13 -9.12 -0.41
N LEU A 100 -5.63 -8.39 0.60
CA LEU A 100 -6.22 -8.41 1.94
C LEU A 100 -7.70 -8.02 1.93
N LYS A 101 -8.11 -7.11 1.03
CA LYS A 101 -9.51 -6.76 0.85
C LYS A 101 -10.34 -7.99 0.50
N ASP A 102 -9.94 -8.72 -0.53
CA ASP A 102 -10.66 -9.91 -1.02
C ASP A 102 -10.66 -11.03 0.04
N PHE A 103 -9.55 -11.17 0.77
CA PHE A 103 -9.45 -12.12 1.87
C PHE A 103 -10.45 -11.82 3.01
N ILE A 104 -10.59 -10.54 3.40
CA ILE A 104 -11.58 -10.13 4.39
C ILE A 104 -13.00 -10.39 3.86
N ASP A 105 -13.30 -9.96 2.64
CA ASP A 105 -14.61 -10.13 2.02
C ASP A 105 -15.01 -11.62 1.92
N GLU A 106 -14.05 -12.51 1.65
CA GLU A 106 -14.30 -13.96 1.52
C GLU A 106 -14.43 -14.68 2.85
N LYS A 107 -13.51 -14.43 3.78
CA LYS A 107 -13.43 -15.19 5.05
C LYS A 107 -14.33 -14.63 6.13
N VAL A 108 -14.40 -13.32 6.27
CA VAL A 108 -15.17 -12.67 7.37
C VAL A 108 -16.66 -12.64 7.07
N SER A 109 -17.08 -12.55 5.82
CA SER A 109 -18.50 -12.59 5.42
C SER A 109 -19.15 -13.96 5.70
N LYS A 110 -18.35 -15.03 5.75
CA LYS A 110 -18.84 -16.42 5.95
C LYS A 110 -18.82 -16.87 7.39
N GLU A 111 -17.93 -16.33 8.22
CA GLU A 111 -17.77 -16.69 9.64
C GLU A 111 -17.79 -15.42 10.48
N THR A 112 -18.98 -14.95 10.82
CA THR A 112 -19.16 -13.78 11.67
C THR A 112 -18.42 -13.97 13.00
N ASN A 113 -17.39 -13.13 13.27
CA ASN A 113 -16.63 -13.01 14.50
C ASN A 113 -15.59 -14.12 14.82
N ASP A 114 -14.82 -14.60 13.85
CA ASP A 114 -13.58 -15.31 14.22
C ASP A 114 -12.55 -14.29 14.75
N ASP A 115 -12.50 -14.17 16.08
CA ASP A 115 -11.53 -13.31 16.78
C ASP A 115 -10.07 -13.64 16.41
N ARG A 116 -9.77 -14.88 16.02
CA ARG A 116 -8.42 -15.29 15.59
C ARG A 116 -8.05 -14.61 14.28
N LEU A 117 -8.99 -14.57 13.32
CA LEU A 117 -8.79 -13.92 12.04
C LEU A 117 -8.61 -12.41 12.20
N LEU A 118 -9.48 -11.76 12.97
CA LEU A 118 -9.38 -10.33 13.24
C LEU A 118 -8.07 -9.98 13.97
N ASN A 119 -7.65 -10.80 14.94
CA ASN A 119 -6.40 -10.61 15.65
C ASN A 119 -5.19 -10.83 14.73
N PHE A 120 -5.22 -11.81 13.82
CA PHE A 120 -4.18 -12.02 12.83
C PHE A 120 -4.00 -10.80 11.91
N ILE A 121 -5.10 -10.27 11.37
CA ILE A 121 -5.08 -9.08 10.50
C ILE A 121 -4.59 -7.86 11.30
N ALA A 122 -5.09 -7.67 12.51
CA ALA A 122 -4.70 -6.57 13.37
C ALA A 122 -3.20 -6.61 13.72
N GLN A 123 -2.69 -7.79 14.08
CA GLN A 123 -1.27 -8.01 14.36
C GLN A 123 -0.40 -7.66 13.14
N GLY A 124 -0.82 -8.10 11.95
CA GLY A 124 -0.11 -7.82 10.71
C GLY A 124 -0.07 -6.34 10.37
N LEU A 125 -1.23 -5.72 10.20
CA LEU A 125 -1.33 -4.31 9.81
C LEU A 125 -0.78 -3.37 10.88
N GLY A 126 -1.13 -3.58 12.15
CA GLY A 126 -0.66 -2.74 13.25
C GLY A 126 0.86 -2.72 13.35
N THR A 127 1.50 -3.91 13.25
CA THR A 127 2.97 -4.03 13.27
C THR A 127 3.62 -3.37 12.06
N VAL A 128 3.07 -3.58 10.86
CA VAL A 128 3.60 -2.99 9.61
C VAL A 128 3.55 -1.47 9.66
N ILE A 129 2.40 -0.89 10.02
CA ILE A 129 2.23 0.57 10.08
C ILE A 129 3.13 1.17 11.17
N ALA A 130 3.25 0.52 12.33
CA ALA A 130 4.15 0.94 13.39
C ALA A 130 5.61 0.98 12.92
N LYS A 131 6.06 -0.02 12.14
CA LYS A 131 7.41 -0.04 11.55
C LYS A 131 7.61 1.09 10.56
N LEU A 132 6.66 1.31 9.62
CA LEU A 132 6.73 2.40 8.65
C LEU A 132 6.85 3.75 9.36
N HIS A 133 5.91 4.06 10.24
CA HIS A 133 5.85 5.34 10.95
C HIS A 133 7.05 5.56 11.90
N SER A 134 7.57 4.49 12.52
CA SER A 134 8.79 4.56 13.34
C SER A 134 10.03 4.94 12.52
N LYS A 135 10.01 4.76 11.21
CA LYS A 135 11.05 5.17 10.25
C LYS A 135 10.65 6.40 9.44
N ASN A 136 9.61 7.12 9.88
CA ASN A 136 9.08 8.32 9.23
C ASN A 136 8.64 8.08 7.78
N ILE A 137 8.16 6.89 7.47
CA ILE A 137 7.60 6.54 6.17
C ILE A 137 6.08 6.63 6.29
N ILE A 138 5.49 7.56 5.55
CA ILE A 138 4.03 7.71 5.40
C ILE A 138 3.65 7.01 4.11
N HIS A 139 2.66 6.12 4.15
CA HIS A 139 2.19 5.43 2.93
C HIS A 139 1.33 6.34 2.06
N GLY A 140 0.47 7.12 2.67
CA GLY A 140 -0.40 8.10 2.00
C GLY A 140 -1.66 7.51 1.37
N ASP A 141 -1.73 6.18 1.23
CA ASP A 141 -2.90 5.44 0.70
C ASP A 141 -2.98 4.04 1.34
N MET A 142 -2.89 3.98 2.67
CA MET A 142 -2.94 2.71 3.39
C MET A 142 -4.37 2.17 3.40
N THR A 143 -4.65 1.23 2.49
CA THR A 143 -5.93 0.55 2.34
C THR A 143 -5.74 -0.96 2.28
N THR A 144 -6.80 -1.72 2.50
CA THR A 144 -6.76 -3.20 2.39
C THR A 144 -6.49 -3.69 0.96
N SER A 145 -6.74 -2.85 -0.05
CA SER A 145 -6.40 -3.14 -1.45
C SER A 145 -4.90 -3.02 -1.75
N ASN A 146 -4.14 -2.31 -0.90
CA ASN A 146 -2.71 -2.09 -1.06
C ASN A 146 -1.87 -3.03 -0.16
N VAL A 147 -2.48 -4.11 0.31
CA VAL A 147 -1.83 -5.16 1.10
C VAL A 147 -2.09 -6.51 0.45
N LEU A 148 -1.02 -7.26 0.21
CA LEU A 148 -1.09 -8.65 -0.24
C LEU A 148 -0.78 -9.58 0.92
N LEU A 149 -1.56 -10.65 1.04
CA LEU A 149 -1.28 -11.78 1.93
C LEU A 149 -0.65 -12.91 1.13
N LYS A 150 0.50 -13.41 1.55
CA LYS A 150 1.17 -14.56 0.94
C LYS A 150 1.42 -15.66 1.97
N ASN A 151 1.50 -16.90 1.49
CA ASN A 151 1.73 -18.10 2.32
C ASN A 151 0.72 -18.20 3.48
N ILE A 152 -0.56 -17.95 3.18
CA ILE A 152 -1.65 -18.08 4.12
C ILE A 152 -2.41 -19.35 3.78
N ASP A 153 -2.42 -20.28 4.71
CA ASP A 153 -3.33 -21.43 4.78
C ASP A 153 -4.08 -21.38 6.13
N ASP A 154 -5.08 -22.22 6.29
CA ASP A 154 -5.92 -22.22 7.49
C ASP A 154 -5.11 -22.56 8.77
N ASP A 155 -4.00 -23.30 8.67
CA ASP A 155 -3.11 -23.63 9.79
C ASP A 155 -2.22 -22.43 10.21
N HIS A 156 -2.01 -21.47 9.31
CA HIS A 156 -1.23 -20.24 9.56
C HIS A 156 -2.08 -19.06 10.05
N ILE A 157 -3.41 -19.15 9.94
CA ILE A 157 -4.31 -18.15 10.52
C ILE A 157 -4.17 -18.22 12.05
N GLY A 158 -3.61 -17.14 12.62
CA GLY A 158 -3.31 -17.06 14.06
C GLY A 158 -1.82 -17.06 14.40
N LYS A 159 -0.93 -17.37 13.45
CA LYS A 159 0.51 -17.20 13.61
C LYS A 159 0.99 -16.05 12.74
N TYR A 160 1.19 -14.89 13.34
CA TYR A 160 1.79 -13.75 12.63
C TYR A 160 3.22 -14.07 12.18
N VAL A 161 3.44 -14.01 10.87
CA VAL A 161 4.76 -13.98 10.28
C VAL A 161 4.91 -12.64 9.57
N ALA A 162 5.91 -11.87 9.95
CA ALA A 162 6.11 -10.49 9.46
C ALA A 162 6.10 -10.35 7.93
N ASN A 163 6.50 -11.40 7.22
CA ASN A 163 6.60 -11.41 5.76
C ASN A 163 5.31 -11.84 5.05
N ASN A 164 4.25 -12.18 5.78
CA ASN A 164 2.99 -12.58 5.16
C ASN A 164 2.22 -11.37 4.62
N PHE A 165 2.42 -10.18 5.21
CA PHE A 165 1.80 -8.93 4.80
C PHE A 165 2.76 -8.14 3.91
N VAL A 166 2.53 -8.14 2.61
CA VAL A 166 3.35 -7.42 1.62
C VAL A 166 2.65 -6.13 1.24
N ILE A 167 3.28 -5.01 1.52
CA ILE A 167 2.72 -3.69 1.19
C ILE A 167 3.10 -3.32 -0.23
N ILE A 168 2.11 -2.87 -1.00
CA ILE A 168 2.24 -2.46 -2.39
C ILE A 168 1.75 -1.03 -2.59
N ASP A 169 2.06 -0.46 -3.75
CA ASP A 169 1.64 0.87 -4.20
C ASP A 169 2.04 2.03 -3.28
N PHE A 170 3.34 2.31 -3.24
CA PHE A 170 3.90 3.49 -2.57
C PHE A 170 3.82 4.78 -3.41
N GLY A 171 2.87 4.87 -4.34
CA GLY A 171 2.74 5.99 -5.28
C GLY A 171 2.43 7.35 -4.64
N LEU A 172 1.87 7.38 -3.43
CA LEU A 172 1.63 8.56 -2.61
C LEU A 172 2.54 8.65 -1.38
N ALA A 173 3.45 7.68 -1.23
CA ALA A 173 4.31 7.63 -0.07
C ALA A 173 5.34 8.76 -0.04
N HIS A 174 5.61 9.24 1.15
CA HIS A 174 6.63 10.26 1.40
C HIS A 174 7.33 10.02 2.74
N ILE A 175 8.44 10.74 2.92
CA ILE A 175 9.22 10.64 4.15
C ILE A 175 8.98 11.91 4.95
N GLU A 176 8.32 11.75 6.10
CA GLU A 176 7.95 12.88 6.95
C GLU A 176 7.93 12.45 8.42
N SER A 177 8.52 13.27 9.29
CA SER A 177 8.52 13.05 10.73
C SER A 177 7.28 13.60 11.44
N SER A 178 6.42 14.32 10.71
CA SER A 178 5.22 14.98 11.22
C SER A 178 4.28 14.00 11.90
N VAL A 179 3.86 14.36 13.10
CA VAL A 179 2.83 13.65 13.86
C VAL A 179 1.47 13.73 13.14
N GLU A 180 1.21 14.86 12.47
CA GLU A 180 -0.01 15.08 11.70
C GLU A 180 -0.11 14.09 10.52
N ASP A 181 0.96 13.91 9.73
CA ASP A 181 0.94 13.03 8.57
C ASP A 181 0.75 11.57 8.98
N LYS A 182 1.38 11.12 10.07
CA LYS A 182 1.16 9.80 10.66
C LYS A 182 -0.29 9.60 11.11
N ALA A 183 -0.87 10.64 11.72
CA ALA A 183 -2.27 10.61 12.16
C ALA A 183 -3.24 10.58 10.98
N VAL A 184 -2.94 11.30 9.90
CA VAL A 184 -3.73 11.27 8.65
C VAL A 184 -3.65 9.91 7.98
N ASP A 185 -2.48 9.27 7.93
CA ASP A 185 -2.30 7.93 7.35
C ASP A 185 -3.14 6.89 8.10
N LEU A 186 -3.16 6.94 9.45
CA LEU A 186 -4.04 6.12 10.28
C LEU A 186 -5.53 6.39 10.03
N TYR A 187 -5.90 7.66 9.84
CA TYR A 187 -7.29 8.04 9.55
C TYR A 187 -7.73 7.55 8.16
N VAL A 188 -6.85 7.58 7.16
CA VAL A 188 -7.12 7.01 5.82
C VAL A 188 -7.42 5.52 5.94
N LEU A 189 -6.61 4.77 6.71
CA LEU A 189 -6.88 3.36 6.96
C LEU A 189 -8.22 3.12 7.67
N GLU A 190 -8.51 3.89 8.74
CA GLU A 190 -9.81 3.80 9.42
C GLU A 190 -10.97 3.97 8.44
N ARG A 191 -10.91 5.04 7.63
CA ARG A 191 -11.97 5.35 6.67
C ARG A 191 -12.12 4.28 5.59
N SER A 192 -10.99 3.75 5.11
CA SER A 192 -10.97 2.64 4.15
C SER A 192 -11.64 1.38 4.72
N LEU A 193 -11.29 1.01 5.95
CA LEU A 193 -11.88 -0.16 6.63
C LEU A 193 -13.38 0.02 6.86
N LEU A 194 -13.80 1.16 7.40
CA LEU A 194 -15.23 1.43 7.64
C LEU A 194 -16.06 1.47 6.35
N SER A 195 -15.46 1.88 5.23
CA SER A 195 -16.14 1.94 3.94
C SER A 195 -16.20 0.60 3.22
N ALA A 196 -15.12 -0.19 3.28
CA ALA A 196 -15.00 -1.44 2.55
C ALA A 196 -15.46 -2.67 3.35
N HIS A 197 -15.40 -2.61 4.69
CA HIS A 197 -15.60 -3.75 5.59
C HIS A 197 -16.48 -3.33 6.79
N SER A 198 -17.69 -2.87 6.51
CA SER A 198 -18.64 -2.42 7.54
C SER A 198 -19.05 -3.51 8.54
N GLU A 199 -18.89 -4.77 8.14
CA GLU A 199 -19.19 -5.98 8.95
C GLU A 199 -18.17 -6.25 10.06
N VAL A 200 -16.99 -5.62 10.01
CA VAL A 200 -15.94 -5.77 11.04
C VAL A 200 -15.55 -4.42 11.68
N PRO A 201 -16.48 -3.74 12.32
CA PRO A 201 -16.27 -2.38 12.84
C PRO A 201 -15.15 -2.29 13.89
N LEU A 202 -14.84 -3.40 14.57
CA LEU A 202 -13.81 -3.46 15.62
C LEU A 202 -12.40 -3.69 15.06
N LEU A 203 -12.25 -4.01 13.77
CA LEU A 203 -10.93 -4.35 13.19
C LEU A 203 -9.95 -3.18 13.32
N PHE A 204 -10.40 -1.95 13.05
CA PHE A 204 -9.50 -0.80 13.16
C PHE A 204 -9.04 -0.56 14.61
N SER A 205 -9.90 -0.70 15.61
CA SER A 205 -9.48 -0.53 17.02
C SER A 205 -8.41 -1.54 17.42
N LYS A 206 -8.56 -2.81 17.01
CA LYS A 206 -7.55 -3.85 17.24
C LYS A 206 -6.21 -3.51 16.52
N ILE A 207 -6.25 -3.06 15.27
CA ILE A 207 -5.06 -2.59 14.53
C ILE A 207 -4.37 -1.45 15.27
N PHE A 208 -5.16 -0.49 15.76
CA PHE A 208 -4.66 0.69 16.44
C PHE A 208 -4.00 0.38 17.79
N GLU A 209 -4.51 -0.61 18.54
CA GLU A 209 -3.89 -1.13 19.75
C GLU A 209 -2.51 -1.74 19.46
N ILE A 210 -2.44 -2.64 18.47
CA ILE A 210 -1.18 -3.26 18.04
C ILE A 210 -0.18 -2.22 17.52
N TYR A 211 -0.65 -1.21 16.76
CA TYR A 211 0.18 -0.10 16.34
C TYR A 211 0.85 0.61 17.53
N GLN A 212 0.08 0.93 18.59
CA GLN A 212 0.60 1.59 19.79
C GLN A 212 1.62 0.70 20.54
N GLU A 213 1.37 -0.61 20.56
CA GLU A 213 2.27 -1.59 21.20
C GLU A 213 3.61 -1.67 20.47
N HIS A 214 3.60 -1.66 19.13
CA HIS A 214 4.79 -1.88 18.32
C HIS A 214 5.51 -0.59 17.91
N TYR A 215 4.91 0.58 18.14
CA TYR A 215 5.58 1.85 17.85
C TYR A 215 6.77 2.08 18.79
N THR A 216 7.95 2.32 18.22
CA THR A 216 9.21 2.34 18.99
C THR A 216 9.32 3.49 20.00
N ASN A 217 8.96 4.71 19.58
CA ASN A 217 8.99 5.89 20.45
C ASN A 217 7.65 6.12 21.15
N LYS A 218 7.51 5.70 22.39
CA LYS A 218 6.24 5.77 23.14
C LYS A 218 5.75 7.20 23.40
N SER A 219 6.65 8.18 23.54
CA SER A 219 6.26 9.60 23.69
C SER A 219 5.62 10.10 22.40
N GLN A 220 6.28 9.92 21.27
CA GLN A 220 5.75 10.33 19.97
C GLN A 220 4.46 9.56 19.62
N CYS A 221 4.35 8.28 20.02
CA CYS A 221 3.12 7.52 19.84
C CYS A 221 1.92 8.18 20.53
N LYS A 222 2.08 8.68 21.75
CA LYS A 222 1.02 9.41 22.46
C LYS A 222 0.60 10.69 21.73
N GLU A 223 1.56 11.40 21.16
CA GLU A 223 1.30 12.60 20.35
C GLU A 223 0.52 12.25 19.07
N ILE A 224 0.91 11.16 18.38
CA ILE A 224 0.20 10.66 17.19
C ILE A 224 -1.24 10.27 17.55
N VAL A 225 -1.44 9.56 18.66
CA VAL A 225 -2.78 9.16 19.14
C VAL A 225 -3.66 10.39 19.44
N SER A 226 -3.10 11.41 20.09
CA SER A 226 -3.80 12.65 20.34
C SER A 226 -4.19 13.35 19.03
N LYS A 227 -3.22 13.46 18.12
CA LYS A 227 -3.43 14.09 16.82
C LYS A 227 -4.42 13.33 15.94
N TYR A 228 -4.40 11.99 15.97
CA TYR A 228 -5.38 11.15 15.27
C TYR A 228 -6.83 11.49 15.72
N LYS A 229 -7.06 11.67 17.03
CA LYS A 229 -8.39 12.08 17.53
C LYS A 229 -8.82 13.44 16.98
N GLU A 230 -7.90 14.41 16.86
CA GLU A 230 -8.20 15.71 16.25
C GLU A 230 -8.53 15.58 14.75
N VAL A 231 -7.76 14.77 14.00
CA VAL A 231 -8.01 14.49 12.57
C VAL A 231 -9.38 13.85 12.40
N GLN A 232 -9.73 12.86 13.24
CA GLN A 232 -11.03 12.20 13.21
C GLN A 232 -12.19 13.18 13.45
N LEU A 233 -12.06 14.10 14.41
CA LEU A 233 -13.07 15.14 14.66
C LEU A 233 -13.24 16.09 13.48
N ARG A 234 -12.14 16.50 12.83
CA ARG A 234 -12.18 17.34 11.61
C ARG A 234 -12.87 16.61 10.45
N GLY A 235 -12.60 15.33 10.27
CA GLY A 235 -13.23 14.51 9.26
C GLY A 235 -14.75 14.37 9.45
N ARG A 236 -15.20 14.15 10.69
CA ARG A 236 -16.65 14.07 11.02
C ARG A 236 -17.38 15.40 10.74
N LYS A 237 -16.77 16.54 11.08
CA LYS A 237 -17.37 17.87 10.80
C LYS A 237 -17.57 18.10 9.31
N ARG A 238 -16.63 17.71 8.44
CA ARG A 238 -16.78 17.83 6.99
C ARG A 238 -17.93 17.01 6.42
N LEU A 239 -18.17 15.82 6.97
CA LEU A 239 -19.28 14.96 6.56
C LEU A 239 -20.66 15.48 7.01
N MET A 240 -20.70 16.38 8.02
CA MET A 240 -21.97 16.97 8.50
C MET A 240 -22.33 18.28 7.79
N ILE A 241 -21.40 18.87 7.03
CA ILE A 241 -21.58 20.16 6.34
C ILE A 241 -21.74 19.96 4.83
N GLY A 242 -21.44 18.77 4.29
CA GLY A 242 -21.66 18.37 2.89
C GLY A 242 -22.83 17.46 2.80
#